data_02bc9c0eb020529a0b112632b40fe94d
#
_entry.id   02bc9c0eb020529a0b112632b40fe94d
#
_cell.length_a   1.000
_cell.length_b   1.000
_cell.length_c   1.000
_cell.angle_alpha   90.00
_cell.angle_beta   90.00
_cell.angle_gamma   90.00
#
_symmetry.space_group_name_H-M   'P 1'
#
loop_
_entity.id
_entity.type
_entity.pdbx_description
1 polymer ?
#
loop_
_entity_poly.entity_id
_entity_poly.type
_entity_poly.pdbx_seq_one_letter_code
_entity_poly.pdbx_strand_id
1 'polypeptide(L)'
;MDDGIQAFIDLFVDSPHVDEVVTALKEFKNISEIYKVTGEFDVVILIKVKDIEELRDLLKNKIMKIQGIKSTVSSIVLKSHRTQETAREQ
;
A
#
# COMPACT_ATOMS: atom_id res chain seq x y z
N MET A 1 -9.01 -15.18 13.17
CA MET A 1 -8.68 -15.37 12.17
C MET A 1 -8.72 -14.37 11.25
N ASP A 2 -7.93 -14.33 10.53
CA ASP A 2 -7.82 -13.27 9.79
C ASP A 2 -8.29 -13.53 8.46
N ASP A 3 -9.39 -13.08 8.13
CA ASP A 3 -9.97 -13.32 6.89
C ASP A 3 -9.88 -12.17 5.95
N GLY A 4 -9.01 -11.26 6.20
CA GLY A 4 -8.93 -10.08 5.36
C GLY A 4 -8.11 -10.30 4.11
N ILE A 5 -8.03 -9.24 3.33
CA ILE A 5 -7.26 -9.20 2.11
C ILE A 5 -6.11 -8.25 2.31
N GLN A 6 -4.92 -8.66 1.84
CA GLN A 6 -3.78 -7.75 1.82
C GLN A 6 -3.52 -7.35 0.39
N ALA A 7 -3.10 -6.13 0.20
CA ALA A 7 -2.77 -5.62 -1.13
C ALA A 7 -1.61 -4.66 -1.05
N PHE A 8 -0.75 -4.71 -2.06
CA PHE A 8 0.28 -3.70 -2.23
C PHE A 8 -0.28 -2.67 -3.19
N ILE A 9 -0.17 -1.40 -2.83
CA ILE A 9 -0.64 -0.33 -3.67
C ILE A 9 0.56 0.51 -4.05
N ASP A 10 0.83 0.60 -5.34
CA ASP A 10 1.92 1.42 -5.84
C ASP A 10 1.33 2.78 -6.16
N LEU A 11 1.87 3.81 -5.56
CA LEU A 11 1.35 5.15 -5.71
C LEU A 11 2.29 6.01 -6.52
N PHE A 12 1.78 6.58 -7.61
CA PHE A 12 2.54 7.56 -8.36
C PHE A 12 2.25 8.90 -7.71
N VAL A 13 3.26 9.54 -7.18
CA VAL A 13 3.10 10.76 -6.41
C VAL A 13 3.83 11.91 -7.07
N ASP A 14 3.20 13.09 -7.03
CA ASP A 14 3.83 14.27 -7.52
C ASP A 14 5.02 14.57 -6.63
N SER A 15 6.19 14.67 -7.20
CA SER A 15 7.43 14.71 -6.46
C SER A 15 7.48 15.70 -5.30
N PRO A 16 7.05 16.95 -5.45
CA PRO A 16 7.11 17.86 -4.33
C PRO A 16 6.20 17.49 -3.16
N HIS A 17 5.28 16.55 -3.36
CA HIS A 17 4.31 16.22 -2.34
C HIS A 17 4.56 14.88 -1.65
N VAL A 18 5.70 14.22 -1.93
CA VAL A 18 5.92 12.88 -1.39
C VAL A 18 5.84 12.84 0.13
N ASP A 19 6.49 13.78 0.81
CA ASP A 19 6.49 13.74 2.27
C ASP A 19 5.11 14.03 2.85
N GLU A 20 4.36 14.90 2.21
CA GLU A 20 3.01 15.20 2.67
C GLU A 20 2.10 14.01 2.45
N VAL A 21 2.28 13.30 1.34
CA VAL A 21 1.49 12.11 1.06
C VAL A 21 1.79 11.04 2.11
N VAL A 22 3.06 10.82 2.42
CA VAL A 22 3.42 9.82 3.43
C VAL A 22 2.79 10.17 4.78
N THR A 23 2.84 11.45 5.16
CA THR A 23 2.25 11.87 6.41
C THR A 23 0.74 11.61 6.43
N ALA A 24 0.05 11.90 5.33
CA ALA A 24 -1.38 11.65 5.25
C ALA A 24 -1.69 10.16 5.32
N LEU A 25 -0.86 9.33 4.68
CA LEU A 25 -1.09 7.90 4.68
C LEU A 25 -0.97 7.30 6.08
N LYS A 26 -0.14 7.88 6.92
CA LYS A 26 0.03 7.36 8.27
C LYS A 26 -1.23 7.45 9.12
N GLU A 27 -2.22 8.23 8.69
CA GLU A 27 -3.44 8.36 9.44
C GLU A 27 -4.39 7.18 9.25
N PHE A 28 -4.15 6.34 8.27
CA PHE A 28 -5.07 5.24 7.98
C PHE A 28 -4.65 3.97 8.69
N LYS A 29 -5.51 3.44 9.55
CA LYS A 29 -5.16 2.24 10.26
C LYS A 29 -5.13 0.99 9.39
N ASN A 30 -5.70 1.06 8.19
CA ASN A 30 -5.63 -0.09 7.27
C ASN A 30 -4.25 -0.25 6.66
N ILE A 31 -3.42 0.78 6.73
CA ILE A 31 -2.09 0.73 6.12
C ILE A 31 -1.11 0.20 7.14
N SER A 32 -0.50 -0.94 6.83
CA SER A 32 0.45 -1.53 7.75
C SER A 32 1.89 -1.15 7.47
N GLU A 33 2.23 -0.87 6.22
CA GLU A 33 3.59 -0.50 5.87
C GLU A 33 3.58 0.56 4.79
N ILE A 34 4.52 1.49 4.85
CA ILE A 34 4.70 2.51 3.84
C ILE A 34 6.15 2.51 3.43
N TYR A 35 6.42 2.40 2.13
CA TYR A 35 7.78 2.40 1.62
C TYR A 35 7.96 3.51 0.61
N LYS A 36 9.02 4.29 0.74
CA LYS A 36 9.40 5.22 -0.31
C LYS A 36 10.40 4.47 -1.17
N VAL A 37 10.17 4.43 -2.44
CA VAL A 37 11.01 3.63 -3.34
C VAL A 37 11.53 4.48 -4.47
N THR A 38 12.57 3.99 -5.13
CA THR A 38 13.08 4.62 -6.33
C THR A 38 12.55 3.80 -7.50
N GLY A 39 12.53 4.39 -8.67
CA GLY A 39 12.07 3.68 -9.84
C GLY A 39 10.78 4.29 -10.35
N GLU A 40 9.90 3.43 -10.86
CA GLU A 40 8.68 3.93 -11.46
C GLU A 40 7.68 4.49 -10.47
N PHE A 41 7.63 3.93 -9.28
CA PHE A 41 6.66 4.36 -8.28
C PHE A 41 7.37 5.08 -7.16
N ASP A 42 6.72 6.07 -6.62
CA ASP A 42 7.35 6.85 -5.55
C ASP A 42 7.07 6.28 -4.16
N VAL A 43 5.90 5.74 -3.97
CA VAL A 43 5.52 5.19 -2.66
C VAL A 43 4.76 3.89 -2.87
N VAL A 44 5.08 2.90 -2.06
CA VAL A 44 4.36 1.63 -2.08
C VAL A 44 3.82 1.40 -0.68
N ILE A 45 2.55 1.06 -0.56
CA ILE A 45 1.98 0.77 0.74
C ILE A 45 1.43 -0.64 0.76
N LEU A 46 1.43 -1.23 1.94
CA LEU A 46 0.81 -2.52 2.16
C LEU A 46 -0.42 -2.25 3.03
N ILE A 47 -1.57 -2.66 2.55
CA ILE A 47 -2.80 -2.44 3.28
C ILE A 47 -3.48 -3.75 3.60
N LYS A 48 -4.36 -3.70 4.57
CA LYS A 48 -5.17 -4.85 4.93
C LYS A 48 -6.59 -4.39 5.13
N VAL A 49 -7.49 -5.04 4.43
CA VAL A 49 -8.92 -4.71 4.47
C VAL A 49 -9.71 -5.99 4.60
N LYS A 50 -10.96 -5.91 4.94
CA LYS A 50 -11.74 -7.11 5.16
C LYS A 50 -12.25 -7.72 3.86
N ASP A 51 -12.48 -6.91 2.83
CA ASP A 51 -12.98 -7.44 1.57
C ASP A 51 -12.66 -6.47 0.44
N ILE A 52 -13.04 -6.86 -0.77
CA ILE A 52 -12.76 -6.07 -1.96
C ILE A 52 -13.50 -4.75 -1.94
N GLU A 53 -14.68 -4.71 -1.37
CA GLU A 53 -15.42 -3.47 -1.34
C GLU A 53 -14.75 -2.45 -0.44
N GLU A 54 -14.21 -2.90 0.68
CA GLU A 54 -13.48 -2.00 1.54
C GLU A 54 -12.22 -1.49 0.83
N LEU A 55 -11.57 -2.35 0.05
CA LEU A 55 -10.41 -1.96 -0.71
C LEU A 55 -10.76 -0.85 -1.70
N ARG A 56 -11.83 -1.03 -2.43
CA ARG A 56 -12.24 -0.03 -3.40
C ARG A 56 -12.58 1.29 -2.74
N ASP A 57 -13.28 1.23 -1.62
CA ASP A 57 -13.67 2.43 -0.91
C ASP A 57 -12.43 3.16 -0.40
N LEU A 58 -11.49 2.42 0.16
CA LEU A 58 -10.27 3.03 0.67
C LEU A 58 -9.51 3.71 -0.46
N LEU A 59 -9.36 3.06 -1.59
CA LEU A 59 -8.62 3.64 -2.69
C LEU A 59 -9.35 4.83 -3.30
N LYS A 60 -10.60 4.64 -3.63
CA LYS A 60 -11.32 5.65 -4.37
C LYS A 60 -11.72 6.85 -3.55
N ASN A 61 -12.19 6.63 -2.36
CA ASN A 61 -12.76 7.69 -1.55
C ASN A 61 -11.83 8.26 -0.50
N LYS A 62 -10.68 7.62 -0.27
CA LYS A 62 -9.76 8.09 0.74
C LYS A 62 -8.36 8.32 0.19
N ILE A 63 -7.73 7.30 -0.33
CA ILE A 63 -6.36 7.45 -0.80
C ILE A 63 -6.25 8.38 -1.99
N MET A 64 -7.12 8.20 -2.99
CA MET A 64 -7.05 9.05 -4.17
C MET A 64 -7.45 10.49 -3.90
N LYS A 65 -8.00 10.77 -2.73
CA LYS A 65 -8.33 12.15 -2.37
C LYS A 65 -7.15 12.89 -1.78
N ILE A 66 -6.05 12.19 -1.49
CA ILE A 66 -4.88 12.85 -0.93
C ILE A 66 -4.21 13.64 -2.04
N GLN A 67 -3.95 14.90 -1.78
CA GLN A 67 -3.34 15.75 -2.76
C GLN A 67 -1.93 15.25 -3.05
N GLY A 68 -1.59 15.17 -4.31
CA GLY A 68 -0.27 14.71 -4.73
C GLY A 68 -0.24 13.31 -5.30
N ILE A 69 -1.27 12.51 -5.05
CA ILE A 69 -1.33 11.18 -5.62
C ILE A 69 -1.96 11.27 -6.99
N LYS A 70 -1.21 10.84 -8.01
CA LYS A 70 -1.66 10.96 -9.38
C LYS A 70 -2.39 9.70 -9.84
N SER A 71 -1.92 8.55 -9.45
CA SER A 71 -2.57 7.30 -9.82
C SER A 71 -2.08 6.18 -8.92
N THR A 72 -2.78 5.07 -8.93
CA THR A 72 -2.43 3.92 -8.11
C THR A 72 -2.53 2.65 -8.94
N VAL A 73 -1.72 1.67 -8.55
CA VAL A 73 -1.79 0.34 -9.13
C VAL A 73 -1.87 -0.64 -7.97
N SER A 74 -2.87 -1.49 -7.95
CA SER A 74 -3.09 -2.42 -6.85
C SER A 74 -2.70 -3.83 -7.21
N SER A 75 -2.05 -4.51 -6.29
CA SER A 75 -1.70 -5.92 -6.45
C SER A 75 -2.20 -6.65 -5.21
N ILE A 76 -3.20 -7.48 -5.38
CA ILE A 76 -3.78 -8.22 -4.26
C ILE A 76 -2.94 -9.44 -3.98
N VAL A 77 -2.63 -9.66 -2.72
CA VAL A 77 -1.86 -10.83 -2.31
C VAL A 77 -2.77 -12.03 -2.38
N LEU A 78 -2.46 -12.96 -3.26
CA LEU A 78 -3.27 -14.16 -3.40
C LEU A 78 -2.82 -15.24 -2.46
N LYS A 79 -1.52 -15.37 -2.25
CA LYS A 79 -0.99 -16.41 -1.41
C LYS A 79 0.37 -15.99 -0.90
N SER A 80 0.60 -16.27 0.36
CA SER A 80 1.85 -15.92 1.00
C SER A 80 2.61 -17.18 1.30
N HIS A 81 3.88 -17.19 1.00
CA HIS A 81 4.74 -18.33 1.31
C HIS A 81 5.80 -17.87 2.28
N ARG A 82 5.84 -18.49 3.43
CA ARG A 82 6.87 -18.16 4.38
C ARG A 82 8.09 -19.03 4.09
N THR A 83 9.25 -18.44 3.94
CA THR A 83 10.44 -19.21 3.68
C THR A 83 11.19 -19.43 4.98
N GLN A 84 11.99 -20.48 5.00
CA GLN A 84 12.78 -20.75 6.16
C GLN A 84 13.89 -19.78 6.18
N GLU A 85 14.21 -19.39 7.29
CA GLU A 85 15.20 -18.44 7.37
C GLU A 85 16.40 -18.97 7.06
N THR A 86 16.52 -20.15 7.12
CA THR A 86 17.70 -20.63 6.84
C THR A 86 17.96 -20.46 5.57
N ALA A 87 16.98 -20.46 4.98
CA ALA A 87 17.24 -20.27 3.74
C ALA A 87 17.98 -19.10 3.72
N ARG A 88 18.25 -18.96 4.25
CA ARG A 88 18.71 -18.10 4.34
C ARG A 88 19.80 -17.87 4.66
N GLU A 89 20.20 -18.54 4.72
CA GLU A 89 21.15 -18.37 5.04
C GLU A 89 21.87 -18.40 4.33
N GLN A 90 21.58 -18.64 3.83
CA GLN A 90 22.12 -18.51 3.23
C GLN A 90 22.48 -18.11 2.90
#